data_fec535167a1ac67e78cb179798db5e24
#
_entry.id   fec535167a1ac67e78cb179798db5e24
#
_cell.length_a   1.000
_cell.length_b   1.000
_cell.length_c   1.000
_cell.angle_alpha   90.00
_cell.angle_beta   90.00
_cell.angle_gamma   90.00
#
_symmetry.space_group_name_H-M   'P 1'
#
loop_
_entity.id
_entity.type
_entity.pdbx_description
1 polymer ?
#
loop_
_entity_poly.entity_id
_entity_poly.type
_entity_poly.pdbx_seq_one_letter_code
_entity_poly.pdbx_strand_id
1 'polypeptide(L)'
;MKRKNKEILSADKLFYKSDLKDKNLWYGIVLGTVVVGIVMERIWRLNKKNNITDLKQITNHQDISLYNAKEELIILGKNNTSDFFLRFKEMYPEFCEKLLQIKPDLINSELKFCAYLKLNFSTNEIAGCNKVTAGAIQIRKNRMRKKLNIPPGKDIYLWIDNL
;
A
#
# COMPACT_ATOMS: atom_id res chain seq x y z
N MET A 1 -87.87 -8.74 19.75
CA MET A 1 -86.74 -9.65 19.31
C MET A 1 -85.93 -9.13 18.11
N LYS A 2 -86.48 -8.42 17.14
CA LYS A 2 -85.81 -7.94 15.93
C LYS A 2 -84.75 -6.80 16.13
N ARG A 3 -84.78 -6.00 17.20
CA ARG A 3 -83.85 -4.91 17.46
C ARG A 3 -82.54 -5.39 18.00
N LYS A 4 -82.45 -6.38 18.88
CA LYS A 4 -81.25 -6.95 19.43
C LYS A 4 -80.33 -7.60 18.37
N ASN A 5 -80.91 -8.28 17.38
CA ASN A 5 -80.11 -8.90 16.30
C ASN A 5 -79.45 -7.89 15.34
N LYS A 6 -80.00 -6.68 15.21
CA LYS A 6 -79.46 -5.62 14.38
C LYS A 6 -78.23 -4.95 15.01
N GLU A 7 -78.25 -4.81 16.34
CA GLU A 7 -77.08 -4.25 17.10
C GLU A 7 -75.89 -5.20 17.16
N ILE A 8 -76.15 -6.50 17.33
CA ILE A 8 -75.11 -7.54 17.30
C ILE A 8 -74.39 -7.59 15.90
N LEU A 9 -75.22 -7.55 14.83
CA LEU A 9 -74.70 -7.58 13.45
C LEU A 9 -73.90 -6.31 13.08
N SER A 10 -74.25 -5.16 13.69
CA SER A 10 -73.49 -3.92 13.49
C SER A 10 -72.14 -3.89 14.26
N ALA A 11 -72.12 -4.47 15.47
CA ALA A 11 -70.95 -4.59 16.28
C ALA A 11 -69.91 -5.54 15.65
N ASP A 12 -70.32 -6.70 15.13
CA ASP A 12 -69.48 -7.65 14.43
C ASP A 12 -68.81 -7.07 13.14
N LYS A 13 -69.64 -6.27 12.40
CA LYS A 13 -69.08 -5.57 11.21
C LYS A 13 -68.07 -4.49 11.55
N LEU A 14 -68.23 -3.79 12.65
CA LEU A 14 -67.22 -2.79 13.12
C LEU A 14 -65.96 -3.46 13.65
N PHE A 15 -66.09 -4.57 14.37
CA PHE A 15 -64.96 -5.35 14.87
C PHE A 15 -64.11 -5.95 13.72
N TYR A 16 -64.79 -6.54 12.73
CA TYR A 16 -64.12 -7.09 11.54
C TYR A 16 -63.42 -6.02 10.69
N LYS A 17 -63.97 -4.80 10.61
CA LYS A 17 -63.38 -3.68 9.86
C LYS A 17 -62.19 -3.07 10.55
N SER A 18 -62.11 -3.09 11.89
CA SER A 18 -60.91 -2.65 12.64
C SER A 18 -59.78 -3.64 12.50
N ASP A 19 -60.02 -4.94 12.59
CA ASP A 19 -59.01 -6.00 12.47
C ASP A 19 -58.33 -6.03 11.07
N LEU A 20 -59.12 -5.79 10.01
CA LEU A 20 -58.60 -5.68 8.64
C LEU A 20 -57.72 -4.43 8.43
N LYS A 21 -58.05 -3.32 9.11
CA LYS A 21 -57.28 -2.06 9.00
C LYS A 21 -55.94 -2.19 9.69
N ASP A 22 -55.88 -2.86 10.81
CA ASP A 22 -54.65 -3.08 11.57
C ASP A 22 -53.72 -4.09 10.86
N LYS A 23 -54.29 -5.15 10.26
CA LYS A 23 -53.53 -6.11 9.43
C LYS A 23 -52.91 -5.44 8.21
N ASN A 24 -53.65 -4.59 7.50
CA ASN A 24 -53.15 -3.88 6.34
C ASN A 24 -52.04 -2.87 6.71
N LEU A 25 -52.14 -2.21 7.85
CA LEU A 25 -51.12 -1.33 8.38
C LEU A 25 -49.83 -2.12 8.71
N TRP A 26 -50.03 -3.31 9.32
CA TRP A 26 -48.86 -4.18 9.68
C TRP A 26 -48.11 -4.71 8.44
N TYR A 27 -48.88 -5.13 7.40
CA TYR A 27 -48.29 -5.52 6.11
C TYR A 27 -47.54 -4.36 5.44
N GLY A 28 -48.01 -3.14 5.53
CA GLY A 28 -47.35 -1.96 5.03
C GLY A 28 -45.97 -1.69 5.71
N ILE A 29 -45.93 -1.86 7.04
CA ILE A 29 -44.73 -1.69 7.83
C ILE A 29 -43.70 -2.77 7.48
N VAL A 30 -44.13 -4.03 7.41
CA VAL A 30 -43.22 -5.15 7.07
C VAL A 30 -42.64 -5.01 5.65
N LEU A 31 -43.48 -4.67 4.67
CA LEU A 31 -43.05 -4.42 3.30
C LEU A 31 -42.05 -3.23 3.25
N GLY A 32 -42.33 -2.16 3.97
CA GLY A 32 -41.46 -0.99 4.07
C GLY A 32 -40.08 -1.33 4.63
N THR A 33 -39.99 -2.12 5.70
CA THR A 33 -38.70 -2.53 6.29
C THR A 33 -37.92 -3.43 5.38
N VAL A 34 -38.54 -4.34 4.64
CA VAL A 34 -37.89 -5.20 3.65
C VAL A 34 -37.32 -4.37 2.51
N VAL A 35 -38.06 -3.41 1.98
CA VAL A 35 -37.58 -2.53 0.89
C VAL A 35 -36.40 -1.68 1.37
N VAL A 36 -36.49 -1.09 2.56
CA VAL A 36 -35.37 -0.33 3.14
C VAL A 36 -34.13 -1.21 3.32
N GLY A 37 -34.29 -2.45 3.81
CA GLY A 37 -33.20 -3.40 3.95
C GLY A 37 -32.49 -3.70 2.62
N ILE A 38 -33.26 -3.96 1.56
CA ILE A 38 -32.71 -4.21 0.22
C ILE A 38 -31.96 -2.99 -0.33
N VAL A 39 -32.51 -1.78 -0.16
CA VAL A 39 -31.88 -0.54 -0.60
C VAL A 39 -30.56 -0.29 0.16
N MET A 40 -30.57 -0.48 1.47
CA MET A 40 -29.35 -0.33 2.30
C MET A 40 -28.27 -1.35 1.92
N GLU A 41 -28.65 -2.59 1.65
CA GLU A 41 -27.70 -3.61 1.19
C GLU A 41 -27.11 -3.26 -0.19
N ARG A 42 -27.92 -2.73 -1.11
CA ARG A 42 -27.46 -2.25 -2.42
C ARG A 42 -26.48 -1.09 -2.26
N ILE A 43 -26.81 -0.09 -1.45
CA ILE A 43 -25.94 1.06 -1.17
C ILE A 43 -24.62 0.59 -0.53
N TRP A 44 -24.68 -0.33 0.45
CA TRP A 44 -23.51 -0.88 1.10
C TRP A 44 -22.58 -1.63 0.13
N ARG A 45 -23.16 -2.46 -0.77
CA ARG A 45 -22.40 -3.18 -1.81
C ARG A 45 -21.73 -2.23 -2.81
N LEU A 46 -22.44 -1.18 -3.24
CA LEU A 46 -21.91 -0.16 -4.15
C LEU A 46 -20.75 0.63 -3.49
N ASN A 47 -20.93 1.04 -2.25
CA ASN A 47 -19.92 1.80 -1.51
C ASN A 47 -18.65 0.95 -1.25
N LYS A 48 -18.83 -0.34 -0.93
CA LYS A 48 -17.72 -1.29 -0.77
C LYS A 48 -16.95 -1.49 -2.08
N LYS A 49 -17.65 -1.57 -3.22
CA LYS A 49 -17.02 -1.73 -4.54
C LYS A 49 -16.20 -0.50 -4.95
N ASN A 50 -16.73 0.71 -4.71
CA ASN A 50 -16.04 1.96 -5.01
C ASN A 50 -14.77 2.12 -4.16
N ASN A 51 -14.83 1.88 -2.86
CA ASN A 51 -13.67 1.95 -1.97
C ASN A 51 -12.52 1.01 -2.39
N ILE A 52 -12.84 -0.21 -2.86
CA ILE A 52 -11.82 -1.17 -3.34
C ILE A 52 -11.21 -0.71 -4.65
N THR A 53 -11.99 -0.10 -5.54
CA THR A 53 -11.50 0.41 -6.82
C THR A 53 -10.58 1.61 -6.63
N ASP A 54 -10.96 2.54 -5.75
CA ASP A 54 -10.16 3.73 -5.42
C ASP A 54 -8.83 3.35 -4.74
N LEU A 55 -8.84 2.40 -3.80
CA LEU A 55 -7.63 1.87 -3.17
C LEU A 55 -6.69 1.21 -4.19
N LYS A 56 -7.21 0.42 -5.14
CA LYS A 56 -6.40 -0.19 -6.20
C LYS A 56 -5.79 0.84 -7.15
N GLN A 57 -6.51 1.90 -7.47
CA GLN A 57 -5.97 2.99 -8.31
C GLN A 57 -4.87 3.76 -7.59
N ILE A 58 -5.05 4.08 -6.30
CA ILE A 58 -4.04 4.76 -5.50
C ILE A 58 -2.77 3.91 -5.38
N THR A 59 -2.91 2.61 -5.10
CA THR A 59 -1.77 1.69 -5.01
C THR A 59 -1.02 1.60 -6.34
N ASN A 60 -1.73 1.46 -7.46
CA ASN A 60 -1.10 1.42 -8.79
C ASN A 60 -0.36 2.72 -9.13
N HIS A 61 -0.91 3.90 -8.78
CA HIS A 61 -0.24 5.18 -9.02
C HIS A 61 1.02 5.35 -8.16
N GLN A 62 0.98 4.92 -6.90
CA GLN A 62 2.15 4.96 -6.02
C GLN A 62 3.24 4.00 -6.49
N ASP A 63 2.89 2.78 -6.90
CA ASP A 63 3.84 1.78 -7.39
C ASP A 63 4.51 2.24 -8.69
N ILE A 64 3.75 2.84 -9.62
CA ILE A 64 4.28 3.41 -10.87
C ILE A 64 5.19 4.60 -10.57
N SER A 65 4.81 5.49 -9.65
CA SER A 65 5.60 6.64 -9.25
C SER A 65 6.93 6.22 -8.61
N LEU A 66 6.89 5.24 -7.71
CA LEU A 66 8.09 4.69 -7.06
C LEU A 66 9.00 3.99 -8.07
N TYR A 67 8.43 3.23 -9.01
CA TYR A 67 9.18 2.57 -10.08
C TYR A 67 9.90 3.62 -10.95
N ASN A 68 9.20 4.66 -11.40
CA ASN A 68 9.78 5.73 -12.21
C ASN A 68 10.90 6.48 -11.47
N ALA A 69 10.72 6.77 -10.19
CA ALA A 69 11.75 7.40 -9.37
C ALA A 69 13.00 6.53 -9.20
N LYS A 70 12.82 5.20 -9.09
CA LYS A 70 13.93 4.25 -9.03
C LYS A 70 14.69 4.16 -10.37
N GLU A 71 13.98 4.16 -11.49
CA GLU A 71 14.58 4.18 -12.83
C GLU A 71 15.39 5.48 -13.06
N GLU A 72 14.82 6.63 -12.69
CA GLU A 72 15.56 7.91 -12.73
C GLU A 72 16.85 7.84 -11.91
N LEU A 73 16.78 7.30 -10.71
CA LEU A 73 17.92 7.15 -9.83
C LEU A 73 19.01 6.25 -10.44
N ILE A 74 18.63 5.17 -11.11
CA ILE A 74 19.56 4.28 -11.83
C ILE A 74 20.26 5.05 -12.97
N ILE A 75 19.51 5.86 -13.73
CA ILE A 75 20.06 6.68 -14.82
C ILE A 75 21.06 7.70 -14.27
N LEU A 76 20.72 8.39 -13.17
CA LEU A 76 21.64 9.34 -12.50
C LEU A 76 22.92 8.62 -12.02
N GLY A 77 22.79 7.40 -11.49
CA GLY A 77 23.91 6.58 -11.04
C GLY A 77 24.80 6.16 -12.20
N LYS A 78 24.24 5.70 -13.33
CA LYS A 78 25.00 5.34 -14.54
C LYS A 78 25.79 6.51 -15.10
N ASN A 79 25.23 7.70 -15.07
CA ASN A 79 25.87 8.92 -15.53
C ASN A 79 26.83 9.51 -14.47
N ASN A 80 26.91 8.92 -13.29
CA ASN A 80 27.72 9.38 -12.15
C ASN A 80 27.55 10.87 -11.84
N THR A 81 26.31 11.39 -11.97
CA THR A 81 26.00 12.78 -11.72
C THR A 81 26.22 13.16 -10.24
N SER A 82 26.45 14.46 -9.98
CA SER A 82 26.55 14.97 -8.61
C SER A 82 25.29 14.69 -7.79
N ASP A 83 24.14 14.71 -8.44
CA ASP A 83 22.83 14.63 -7.83
C ASP A 83 22.40 13.20 -7.46
N PHE A 84 23.06 12.18 -8.06
CA PHE A 84 22.78 10.77 -7.80
C PHE A 84 22.70 10.45 -6.30
N PHE A 85 23.74 10.83 -5.55
CA PHE A 85 23.82 10.47 -4.14
C PHE A 85 22.87 11.31 -3.28
N LEU A 86 22.58 12.55 -3.67
CA LEU A 86 21.58 13.36 -3.01
C LEU A 86 20.18 12.73 -3.16
N ARG A 87 19.78 12.41 -4.38
CA ARG A 87 18.52 11.73 -4.68
C ARG A 87 18.41 10.36 -4.02
N PHE A 88 19.52 9.62 -3.98
CA PHE A 88 19.54 8.35 -3.26
C PHE A 88 19.24 8.52 -1.76
N LYS A 89 19.81 9.51 -1.09
CA LYS A 89 19.55 9.78 0.33
C LYS A 89 18.12 10.19 0.59
N GLU A 90 17.52 10.94 -0.32
CA GLU A 90 16.10 11.32 -0.24
C GLU A 90 15.18 10.10 -0.37
N MET A 91 15.50 9.15 -1.23
CA MET A 91 14.70 7.95 -1.46
C MET A 91 14.94 6.85 -0.41
N TYR A 92 16.15 6.75 0.12
CA TYR A 92 16.58 5.71 1.07
C TYR A 92 17.21 6.30 2.33
N PRO A 93 16.51 7.18 3.10
CA PRO A 93 17.09 7.81 4.29
C PRO A 93 17.45 6.78 5.35
N GLU A 94 16.55 5.83 5.64
CA GLU A 94 16.76 4.79 6.65
C GLU A 94 17.98 3.90 6.34
N PHE A 95 18.25 3.62 5.08
CA PHE A 95 19.41 2.83 4.67
C PHE A 95 20.73 3.55 5.03
N CYS A 96 20.80 4.85 4.77
CA CYS A 96 21.97 5.65 5.12
C CYS A 96 22.16 5.75 6.64
N GLU A 97 21.08 5.93 7.39
CA GLU A 97 21.11 5.97 8.85
C GLU A 97 21.58 4.64 9.43
N LYS A 98 21.05 3.50 8.98
CA LYS A 98 21.47 2.17 9.42
C LYS A 98 22.94 1.90 9.15
N LEU A 99 23.46 2.30 7.98
CA LEU A 99 24.89 2.19 7.68
C LEU A 99 25.74 3.01 8.64
N LEU A 100 25.34 4.24 8.96
CA LEU A 100 26.04 5.12 9.90
C LEU A 100 25.93 4.63 11.35
N GLN A 101 24.82 3.95 11.72
CA GLN A 101 24.72 3.28 13.03
C GLN A 101 25.71 2.10 13.15
N ILE A 102 25.88 1.32 12.07
CA ILE A 102 26.85 0.20 12.03
C ILE A 102 28.27 0.74 12.01
N LYS A 103 28.53 1.79 11.25
CA LYS A 103 29.88 2.36 11.05
C LYS A 103 29.81 3.89 10.90
N PRO A 104 29.91 4.63 12.02
CA PRO A 104 29.77 6.10 12.03
C PRO A 104 30.83 6.86 11.23
N ASP A 105 32.00 6.25 10.99
CA ASP A 105 33.12 6.85 10.25
C ASP A 105 33.06 6.62 8.73
N LEU A 106 31.91 6.20 8.19
CA LEU A 106 31.72 6.12 6.74
C LEU A 106 31.71 7.52 6.12
N ILE A 107 32.56 7.72 5.13
CA ILE A 107 32.62 8.96 4.36
C ILE A 107 31.63 8.93 3.20
N ASN A 108 31.24 10.10 2.66
CA ASN A 108 30.26 10.23 1.58
C ASN A 108 30.56 9.35 0.36
N SER A 109 31.83 9.18 -0.02
CA SER A 109 32.21 8.31 -1.15
C SER A 109 31.93 6.83 -0.86
N GLU A 110 32.05 6.40 0.39
CA GLU A 110 31.72 5.03 0.82
C GLU A 110 30.24 4.79 0.89
N LEU A 111 29.47 5.75 1.40
CA LEU A 111 28.02 5.71 1.36
C LEU A 111 27.49 5.69 -0.07
N LYS A 112 28.05 6.54 -0.96
CA LYS A 112 27.74 6.51 -2.40
C LYS A 112 28.05 5.14 -3.03
N PHE A 113 29.15 4.49 -2.61
CA PHE A 113 29.49 3.15 -3.08
C PHE A 113 28.46 2.11 -2.60
N CYS A 114 28.00 2.19 -1.35
CA CYS A 114 26.91 1.34 -0.83
C CYS A 114 25.59 1.60 -1.55
N ALA A 115 25.33 2.84 -1.99
CA ALA A 115 24.15 3.16 -2.81
C ALA A 115 24.16 2.42 -4.15
N TYR A 116 25.28 2.34 -4.84
CA TYR A 116 25.40 1.52 -6.05
C TYR A 116 25.11 0.04 -5.78
N LEU A 117 25.60 -0.50 -4.66
CA LEU A 117 25.35 -1.89 -4.29
C LEU A 117 23.88 -2.13 -3.94
N LYS A 118 23.22 -1.19 -3.23
CA LYS A 118 21.77 -1.26 -2.91
C LYS A 118 20.89 -1.23 -4.17
N LEU A 119 21.34 -0.51 -5.19
CA LEU A 119 20.67 -0.47 -6.49
C LEU A 119 21.07 -1.63 -7.42
N ASN A 120 21.80 -2.62 -6.90
CA ASN A 120 22.24 -3.81 -7.63
C ASN A 120 23.13 -3.53 -8.87
N PHE A 121 23.88 -2.42 -8.86
CA PHE A 121 24.89 -2.19 -9.92
C PHE A 121 25.95 -3.27 -9.88
N SER A 122 26.21 -3.89 -11.01
CA SER A 122 27.30 -4.85 -11.17
C SER A 122 28.68 -4.20 -11.00
N THR A 123 29.72 -5.01 -10.73
CA THR A 123 31.09 -4.53 -10.64
C THR A 123 31.53 -3.75 -11.88
N ASN A 124 31.11 -4.22 -13.07
CA ASN A 124 31.47 -3.56 -14.35
C ASN A 124 30.73 -2.23 -14.52
N GLU A 125 29.44 -2.15 -14.16
CA GLU A 125 28.67 -0.89 -14.21
C GLU A 125 29.25 0.14 -13.27
N ILE A 126 29.57 -0.24 -12.01
CA ILE A 126 30.21 0.67 -11.06
C ILE A 126 31.56 1.14 -11.57
N ALA A 127 32.35 0.25 -12.19
CA ALA A 127 33.67 0.58 -12.80
C ALA A 127 33.49 1.61 -13.93
N GLY A 128 32.51 1.39 -14.84
CA GLY A 128 32.21 2.32 -15.92
C GLY A 128 31.77 3.69 -15.41
N CYS A 129 30.81 3.73 -14.44
CA CYS A 129 30.35 4.97 -13.82
C CYS A 129 31.48 5.78 -13.18
N ASN A 130 32.44 5.11 -12.53
CA ASN A 130 33.55 5.77 -11.82
C ASN A 130 34.83 5.93 -12.67
N LYS A 131 34.82 5.49 -13.93
CA LYS A 131 35.97 5.51 -14.86
C LYS A 131 37.22 4.83 -14.28
N VAL A 132 37.03 3.66 -13.66
CA VAL A 132 38.06 2.83 -13.07
C VAL A 132 37.97 1.39 -13.57
N THR A 133 38.93 0.53 -13.24
CA THR A 133 38.89 -0.88 -13.63
C THR A 133 37.94 -1.69 -12.74
N ALA A 134 37.38 -2.78 -13.26
CA ALA A 134 36.58 -3.73 -12.48
C ALA A 134 37.37 -4.31 -11.30
N GLY A 135 38.68 -4.54 -11.47
CA GLY A 135 39.56 -4.96 -10.39
C GLY A 135 39.65 -3.96 -9.24
N ALA A 136 39.71 -2.65 -9.53
CA ALA A 136 39.70 -1.61 -8.51
C ALA A 136 38.38 -1.63 -7.71
N ILE A 137 37.22 -1.84 -8.38
CA ILE A 137 35.92 -1.98 -7.71
C ILE A 137 35.87 -3.25 -6.85
N GLN A 138 36.45 -4.36 -7.33
CA GLN A 138 36.53 -5.60 -6.53
C GLN A 138 37.36 -5.39 -5.24
N ILE A 139 38.46 -4.70 -5.32
CA ILE A 139 39.27 -4.33 -4.14
C ILE A 139 38.44 -3.44 -3.19
N ARG A 140 37.69 -2.45 -3.75
CA ARG A 140 36.83 -1.57 -2.97
C ARG A 140 35.70 -2.35 -2.28
N LYS A 141 35.06 -3.31 -2.94
CA LYS A 141 34.08 -4.23 -2.34
C LYS A 141 34.69 -4.99 -1.16
N ASN A 142 35.89 -5.54 -1.33
CA ASN A 142 36.57 -6.28 -0.26
C ASN A 142 36.90 -5.40 0.95
N ARG A 143 37.36 -4.15 0.72
CA ARG A 143 37.58 -3.16 1.79
C ARG A 143 36.29 -2.81 2.52
N MET A 144 35.19 -2.60 1.77
CA MET A 144 33.89 -2.30 2.34
C MET A 144 33.36 -3.46 3.17
N ARG A 145 33.50 -4.71 2.71
CA ARG A 145 33.13 -5.91 3.50
C ARG A 145 33.84 -5.92 4.86
N LYS A 146 35.17 -5.64 4.87
CA LYS A 146 35.95 -5.56 6.11
C LYS A 146 35.49 -4.41 7.00
N LYS A 147 35.25 -3.23 6.42
CA LYS A 147 34.86 -2.02 7.16
C LYS A 147 33.46 -2.17 7.82
N LEU A 148 32.55 -2.85 7.14
CA LEU A 148 31.18 -3.12 7.64
C LEU A 148 31.08 -4.42 8.46
N ASN A 149 32.19 -5.11 8.72
CA ASN A 149 32.26 -6.39 9.43
C ASN A 149 31.31 -7.47 8.82
N ILE A 150 31.18 -7.49 7.48
CA ILE A 150 30.35 -8.49 6.80
C ILE A 150 31.00 -9.87 6.96
N PRO A 151 30.26 -10.88 7.48
CA PRO A 151 30.80 -12.21 7.72
C PRO A 151 31.42 -12.85 6.47
N PRO A 152 32.46 -13.66 6.62
CA PRO A 152 33.00 -14.44 5.51
C PRO A 152 31.96 -15.33 4.86
N GLY A 153 31.94 -15.43 3.53
CA GLY A 153 30.98 -16.21 2.77
C GLY A 153 29.61 -15.54 2.52
N LYS A 154 29.26 -14.48 3.26
CA LYS A 154 28.05 -13.68 2.97
C LYS A 154 28.24 -12.85 1.70
N ASP A 155 27.25 -12.86 0.80
CA ASP A 155 27.25 -11.96 -0.35
C ASP A 155 27.00 -10.51 0.09
N ILE A 156 27.77 -9.55 -0.45
CA ILE A 156 27.69 -8.14 -0.06
C ILE A 156 26.38 -7.48 -0.53
N TYR A 157 25.86 -7.89 -1.68
CA TYR A 157 24.60 -7.35 -2.20
C TYR A 157 23.42 -7.80 -1.33
N LEU A 158 23.37 -9.11 -1.02
CA LEU A 158 22.35 -9.65 -0.13
C LEU A 158 22.43 -9.07 1.28
N TRP A 159 23.64 -8.82 1.77
CA TRP A 159 23.81 -8.20 3.09
C TRP A 159 23.31 -6.75 3.10
N ILE A 160 23.64 -5.97 2.06
CA ILE A 160 23.18 -4.58 1.89
C ILE A 160 21.67 -4.50 1.64
N ASP A 161 21.11 -5.46 0.94
CA ASP A 161 19.66 -5.48 0.67
C ASP A 161 18.82 -5.75 1.93
N ASN A 162 19.38 -6.45 2.88
CA ASN A 162 18.73 -6.76 4.17
C ASN A 162 18.92 -5.67 5.25
N LEU A 163 19.55 -4.54 4.92
CA LEU A 163 19.60 -3.38 5.81
C LEU A 163 18.30 -2.57 5.75
#